data_f42984f0a41b05749bee6213ee664033
#
_entry.id   f42984f0a41b05749bee6213ee664033
#
_cell.length_a   1.000
_cell.length_b   1.000
_cell.length_c   1.000
_cell.angle_alpha   90.00
_cell.angle_beta   90.00
_cell.angle_gamma   90.00
#
_symmetry.space_group_name_H-M   'P 1'
#
loop_
_entity.id
_entity.type
_entity.pdbx_description
1 polymer ?
#
loop_
_entity_poly.entity_id
_entity_poly.type
_entity_poly.pdbx_seq_one_letter_code
_entity_poly.pdbx_strand_id
1 'polypeptide(L)'
;MCSLGATAESAPCGVCLLLGSLKRKDERLSEPTSGPSEQVACATIEVRIHEVGQLFNSLDPSPFTERDLDDDAESYIVGWAREVDAQGPFRIVVHLPTSELSKARERDLGSAIGHYFAYRVGMLERDLSDLFRVGWRSLAIGIAVLAVSVGLSQAVRTALPEWAPAQLLAEGIMIFGWVANWRPAEILLYDVWAGRRRLDLYRRLADARVELKPF
;
A
#
# COMPACT_ATOMS: atom_id res chain seq x y z
N MET A 1 -11.23 26.65 48.36
CA MET A 1 -12.29 25.71 48.82
C MET A 1 -12.54 24.71 47.72
N CYS A 2 -12.21 23.46 48.05
CA CYS A 2 -12.73 22.19 47.52
C CYS A 2 -12.79 21.99 45.99
N SER A 3 -12.08 21.08 45.45
CA SER A 3 -11.83 19.61 45.60
C SER A 3 -12.68 18.76 44.66
N LEU A 4 -12.05 17.72 44.20
CA LEU A 4 -12.52 16.47 43.54
C LEU A 4 -12.64 16.54 41.99
N GLY A 5 -11.97 15.78 41.15
CA GLY A 5 -11.46 14.41 41.33
C GLY A 5 -12.43 13.43 40.68
N ALA A 6 -12.17 12.96 39.47
CA ALA A 6 -12.77 11.73 38.99
C ALA A 6 -11.87 11.09 37.88
N THR A 7 -11.27 10.01 38.26
CA THR A 7 -10.60 8.98 37.48
C THR A 7 -11.64 8.19 36.67
N ALA A 8 -11.37 7.97 35.37
CA ALA A 8 -12.13 7.01 34.56
C ALA A 8 -11.28 5.77 34.33
N GLU A 9 -11.72 4.72 34.95
CA GLU A 9 -11.21 3.37 34.98
C GLU A 9 -11.59 2.60 33.71
N SER A 10 -10.63 1.93 33.15
CA SER A 10 -10.74 1.01 32.02
C SER A 10 -11.44 -0.29 32.46
N ALA A 11 -12.43 -0.73 31.69
CA ALA A 11 -13.01 -2.05 31.82
C ALA A 11 -12.41 -3.05 30.83
N PRO A 12 -12.02 -4.26 31.28
CA PRO A 12 -11.60 -5.33 30.38
C PRO A 12 -12.79 -6.22 30.01
N CYS A 13 -12.87 -6.55 28.74
CA CYS A 13 -13.82 -7.53 28.23
C CYS A 13 -13.33 -8.94 28.56
N GLY A 14 -14.01 -9.60 29.47
CA GLY A 14 -13.79 -10.98 29.80
C GLY A 14 -14.65 -11.89 28.93
N VAL A 15 -14.04 -12.93 28.38
CA VAL A 15 -14.63 -14.26 28.23
C VAL A 15 -13.49 -15.26 28.17
N CYS A 16 -13.23 -15.93 29.25
CA CYS A 16 -12.68 -17.28 29.24
C CYS A 16 -13.00 -17.93 30.59
N LEU A 17 -14.01 -18.72 30.61
CA LEU A 17 -14.29 -19.70 31.68
C LEU A 17 -14.78 -20.98 31.00
N LEU A 18 -14.07 -22.02 31.27
CA LEU A 18 -14.46 -23.36 31.62
C LEU A 18 -13.63 -24.48 30.96
N LEU A 19 -13.08 -25.23 31.82
CA LEU A 19 -12.79 -26.67 31.90
C LEU A 19 -11.26 -26.86 32.07
N GLY A 20 -10.74 -27.29 33.22
CA GLY A 20 -11.16 -28.38 34.07
C GLY A 20 -9.91 -29.23 34.30
N SER A 21 -9.30 -29.05 35.45
CA SER A 21 -8.56 -30.04 36.25
C SER A 21 -8.12 -31.34 35.57
N LEU A 22 -6.80 -31.57 35.51
CA LEU A 22 -6.22 -32.84 35.96
C LEU A 22 -4.73 -32.66 36.27
N LYS A 23 -4.42 -32.92 37.49
CA LYS A 23 -3.16 -32.98 38.23
C LYS A 23 -2.27 -34.09 37.69
N ARG A 24 -1.03 -33.81 37.34
CA ARG A 24 0.08 -34.76 37.70
C ARG A 24 1.44 -34.04 37.73
N LYS A 25 2.04 -34.20 38.88
CA LYS A 25 3.37 -33.90 39.36
C LYS A 25 4.39 -34.68 38.52
N ASP A 26 5.34 -33.99 37.91
CA ASP A 26 6.73 -34.48 37.83
C ASP A 26 7.67 -33.28 37.68
N GLU A 27 8.47 -33.17 38.67
CA GLU A 27 9.56 -32.24 38.88
C GLU A 27 10.74 -32.73 38.04
N ARG A 28 11.10 -32.02 36.97
CA ARG A 28 12.46 -32.05 36.41
C ARG A 28 12.83 -30.65 35.96
N LEU A 29 13.87 -30.16 36.59
CA LEU A 29 14.69 -29.04 36.20
C LEU A 29 14.93 -29.11 34.67
N SER A 30 14.41 -28.16 33.94
CA SER A 30 14.85 -27.86 32.59
C SER A 30 15.02 -26.35 32.50
N GLU A 31 16.22 -25.98 32.11
CA GLU A 31 16.74 -24.66 31.82
C GLU A 31 15.74 -23.80 31.02
N PRO A 32 15.77 -22.46 31.17
CA PRO A 32 14.98 -21.58 30.34
C PRO A 32 15.53 -21.65 28.91
N THR A 33 14.96 -22.51 28.11
CA THR A 33 15.09 -22.47 26.66
C THR A 33 14.51 -21.10 26.25
N SER A 34 15.41 -20.15 26.01
CA SER A 34 15.08 -18.93 25.28
C SER A 34 14.42 -19.35 23.96
N GLY A 35 13.09 -19.33 23.93
CA GLY A 35 12.34 -19.51 22.71
C GLY A 35 12.85 -18.52 21.67
N PRO A 36 12.90 -18.89 20.39
CA PRO A 36 13.25 -17.94 19.35
C PRO A 36 12.25 -16.79 19.47
N SER A 37 12.72 -15.64 19.96
CA SER A 37 12.04 -14.38 19.74
C SER A 37 11.73 -14.36 18.24
N GLU A 38 10.47 -14.34 17.90
CA GLU A 38 9.96 -14.11 16.55
C GLU A 38 10.52 -12.76 16.11
N GLN A 39 11.74 -12.79 15.63
CA GLN A 39 12.40 -11.66 15.01
C GLN A 39 11.63 -11.49 13.70
N VAL A 40 10.65 -10.60 13.70
CA VAL A 40 10.06 -10.09 12.48
C VAL A 40 11.23 -9.75 11.58
N ALA A 41 11.45 -10.57 10.55
CA ALA A 41 12.60 -10.45 9.69
C ALA A 41 12.55 -9.06 9.02
N CYS A 42 13.38 -8.16 9.54
CA CYS A 42 13.51 -6.81 9.02
C CYS A 42 14.21 -6.91 7.67
N ALA A 43 13.50 -6.59 6.59
CA ALA A 43 14.07 -6.61 5.26
C ALA A 43 15.11 -5.49 5.12
N THR A 44 16.36 -5.85 4.82
CA THR A 44 17.46 -4.89 4.70
C THR A 44 17.73 -4.61 3.23
N ILE A 45 17.69 -3.33 2.85
CA ILE A 45 18.03 -2.84 1.52
C ILE A 45 19.39 -2.15 1.63
N GLU A 46 20.39 -2.65 0.92
CA GLU A 46 21.74 -2.08 0.93
C GLU A 46 21.97 -1.22 -0.30
N VAL A 47 22.35 0.03 -0.08
CA VAL A 47 22.68 1.00 -1.15
C VAL A 47 24.12 1.44 -0.94
N ARG A 48 24.96 1.38 -1.97
CA ARG A 48 26.34 1.87 -1.92
C ARG A 48 26.48 3.08 -2.82
N ILE A 49 26.96 4.19 -2.25
CA ILE A 49 27.19 5.45 -2.97
C ILE A 49 28.54 6.04 -2.58
N HIS A 50 29.14 6.78 -3.50
CA HIS A 50 30.42 7.47 -3.27
C HIS A 50 30.24 8.89 -2.75
N GLU A 51 29.15 9.55 -3.11
CA GLU A 51 28.82 10.90 -2.70
C GLU A 51 27.35 10.99 -2.31
N VAL A 52 27.03 11.76 -1.27
CA VAL A 52 25.65 11.98 -0.82
C VAL A 52 24.76 12.56 -1.93
N GLY A 53 25.35 13.38 -2.82
CA GLY A 53 24.64 13.97 -3.94
C GLY A 53 24.10 12.98 -4.97
N GLN A 54 24.64 11.76 -5.04
CA GLN A 54 24.18 10.74 -5.99
C GLN A 54 22.78 10.18 -5.69
N LEU A 55 22.33 10.33 -4.45
CA LEU A 55 20.97 9.89 -4.06
C LEU A 55 19.88 10.89 -4.45
N PHE A 56 20.24 12.13 -4.73
CA PHE A 56 19.29 13.21 -4.93
C PHE A 56 19.39 13.81 -6.33
N ASN A 57 18.25 14.21 -6.84
CA ASN A 57 18.19 14.88 -8.14
C ASN A 57 19.01 16.19 -8.11
N SER A 58 20.00 16.29 -8.99
CA SER A 58 20.88 17.44 -9.08
C SER A 58 20.20 18.70 -9.65
N LEU A 59 19.03 18.52 -10.30
CA LEU A 59 18.25 19.60 -10.90
C LEU A 59 17.25 20.22 -9.91
N ASP A 60 17.04 19.58 -8.76
CA ASP A 60 16.12 20.07 -7.75
C ASP A 60 16.78 21.19 -6.91
N PRO A 61 16.25 22.44 -6.95
CA PRO A 61 16.79 23.57 -6.18
C PRO A 61 16.36 23.56 -4.71
N SER A 62 15.53 22.63 -4.29
CA SER A 62 14.95 22.56 -2.94
C SER A 62 16.01 22.36 -1.85
N PRO A 63 15.73 22.78 -0.61
CA PRO A 63 16.57 22.44 0.54
C PRO A 63 16.83 20.95 0.64
N PHE A 64 17.98 20.56 1.18
CA PHE A 64 18.40 19.16 1.18
C PHE A 64 17.37 18.18 1.79
N THR A 65 16.64 18.59 2.82
CA THR A 65 15.61 17.79 3.51
C THR A 65 14.33 17.60 2.69
N GLU A 66 14.11 18.42 1.68
CA GLU A 66 12.93 18.40 0.81
C GLU A 66 13.28 18.02 -0.64
N ARG A 67 14.57 17.73 -0.89
CA ARG A 67 15.06 17.40 -2.22
C ARG A 67 14.57 16.03 -2.66
N ASP A 68 14.15 15.96 -3.93
CA ASP A 68 13.73 14.70 -4.54
C ASP A 68 14.90 13.71 -4.69
N LEU A 69 14.63 12.41 -4.45
CA LEU A 69 15.56 11.37 -4.80
C LEU A 69 15.76 11.34 -6.33
N ASP A 70 16.94 10.90 -6.73
CA ASP A 70 17.21 10.55 -8.12
C ASP A 70 16.34 9.35 -8.54
N ASP A 71 15.85 9.37 -9.79
CA ASP A 71 14.96 8.33 -10.32
C ASP A 71 15.58 6.94 -10.30
N ASP A 72 16.90 6.83 -10.52
CA ASP A 72 17.63 5.57 -10.48
C ASP A 72 17.71 5.05 -9.04
N ALA A 73 17.93 5.96 -8.06
CA ALA A 73 17.97 5.60 -6.65
C ALA A 73 16.59 5.15 -6.14
N GLU A 74 15.51 5.86 -6.51
CA GLU A 74 14.13 5.44 -6.19
C GLU A 74 13.84 4.08 -6.79
N SER A 75 14.13 3.89 -8.09
CA SER A 75 13.84 2.65 -8.81
C SER A 75 14.59 1.47 -8.20
N TYR A 76 15.84 1.66 -7.77
CA TYR A 76 16.63 0.64 -7.11
C TYR A 76 16.04 0.24 -5.76
N ILE A 77 15.74 1.21 -4.90
CA ILE A 77 15.18 0.95 -3.55
C ILE A 77 13.82 0.27 -3.66
N VAL A 78 12.94 0.79 -4.53
CA VAL A 78 11.59 0.24 -4.73
C VAL A 78 11.65 -1.14 -5.39
N GLY A 79 12.57 -1.37 -6.32
CA GLY A 79 12.81 -2.67 -6.95
C GLY A 79 13.13 -3.74 -5.90
N TRP A 80 14.16 -3.50 -5.08
CA TRP A 80 14.53 -4.38 -3.97
C TRP A 80 13.39 -4.60 -2.97
N ALA A 81 12.68 -3.53 -2.61
CA ALA A 81 11.54 -3.64 -1.70
C ALA A 81 10.41 -4.52 -2.23
N ARG A 82 10.25 -4.61 -3.55
CA ARG A 82 9.26 -5.50 -4.21
C ARG A 82 9.71 -6.96 -4.26
N GLU A 83 11.01 -7.20 -4.43
CA GLU A 83 11.57 -8.56 -4.50
C GLU A 83 11.57 -9.23 -3.14
N VAL A 84 11.82 -8.45 -2.09
CA VAL A 84 11.76 -8.97 -0.72
C VAL A 84 10.31 -8.92 -0.25
N ASP A 85 9.61 -10.06 -0.37
CA ASP A 85 8.22 -10.24 0.10
C ASP A 85 8.16 -10.27 1.64
N ALA A 86 8.80 -9.31 2.29
CA ALA A 86 8.80 -9.16 3.72
C ALA A 86 7.55 -8.39 4.18
N GLN A 87 6.76 -8.99 5.03
CA GLN A 87 5.64 -8.32 5.69
C GLN A 87 6.10 -7.40 6.85
N GLY A 88 7.41 -7.40 7.15
CA GLY A 88 8.03 -6.63 8.22
C GLY A 88 8.47 -5.21 7.81
N PRO A 89 8.98 -4.42 8.77
CA PRO A 89 9.54 -3.10 8.51
C PRO A 89 10.80 -3.21 7.64
N PHE A 90 11.03 -2.19 6.80
CA PHE A 90 12.25 -2.09 6.01
C PHE A 90 13.36 -1.39 6.80
N ARG A 91 14.60 -1.79 6.48
CA ARG A 91 15.81 -1.12 6.92
C ARG A 91 16.64 -0.78 5.68
N ILE A 92 16.97 0.50 5.50
CA ILE A 92 17.80 0.97 4.40
C ILE A 92 19.20 1.21 4.96
N VAL A 93 20.20 0.49 4.49
CA VAL A 93 21.60 0.66 4.87
C VAL A 93 22.33 1.35 3.74
N VAL A 94 22.76 2.58 4.00
CA VAL A 94 23.52 3.36 3.03
C VAL A 94 25.01 3.28 3.37
N HIS A 95 25.78 2.70 2.44
CA HIS A 95 27.22 2.60 2.55
C HIS A 95 27.88 3.82 1.90
N LEU A 96 28.69 4.54 2.67
CA LEU A 96 29.36 5.79 2.30
C LEU A 96 30.84 5.75 2.63
N PRO A 97 31.73 6.44 1.87
CA PRO A 97 33.10 6.68 2.27
C PRO A 97 33.14 7.45 3.60
N THR A 98 34.13 7.17 4.42
CA THR A 98 34.29 7.81 5.75
C THR A 98 34.30 9.34 5.66
N SER A 99 34.84 9.91 4.56
CA SER A 99 34.87 11.36 4.32
C SER A 99 33.49 12.00 4.12
N GLU A 100 32.51 11.25 3.60
CA GLU A 100 31.14 11.73 3.35
C GLU A 100 30.19 11.46 4.51
N LEU A 101 30.58 10.59 5.46
CA LEU A 101 29.72 10.16 6.54
C LEU A 101 29.32 11.32 7.49
N SER A 102 30.26 12.24 7.74
CA SER A 102 30.00 13.44 8.54
C SER A 102 28.96 14.35 7.85
N LYS A 103 29.11 14.58 6.55
CA LYS A 103 28.17 15.37 5.75
C LYS A 103 26.79 14.75 5.70
N ALA A 104 26.70 13.42 5.56
CA ALA A 104 25.45 12.67 5.54
C ALA A 104 24.69 12.79 6.87
N ARG A 105 25.43 12.77 7.99
CA ARG A 105 24.85 12.98 9.34
C ARG A 105 24.42 14.42 9.59
N GLU A 106 25.25 15.39 9.23
CA GLU A 106 24.94 16.81 9.36
C GLU A 106 23.69 17.20 8.57
N ARG A 107 23.50 16.59 7.41
CA ARG A 107 22.36 16.82 6.52
C ARG A 107 21.14 15.97 6.82
N ASP A 108 21.22 15.13 7.85
CA ASP A 108 20.16 14.18 8.24
C ASP A 108 19.59 13.41 7.05
N LEU A 109 20.49 12.67 6.36
CA LEU A 109 20.15 11.87 5.18
C LEU A 109 18.96 10.92 5.44
N GLY A 110 18.86 10.39 6.66
CA GLY A 110 17.77 9.48 7.04
C GLY A 110 16.41 10.17 6.98
N SER A 111 16.32 11.38 7.53
CA SER A 111 15.10 12.18 7.49
C SER A 111 14.74 12.60 6.06
N ALA A 112 15.73 12.96 5.24
CA ALA A 112 15.50 13.35 3.84
C ALA A 112 14.88 12.19 3.02
N ILE A 113 15.42 10.97 3.16
CA ILE A 113 14.85 9.78 2.50
C ILE A 113 13.42 9.51 2.98
N GLY A 114 13.18 9.57 4.31
CA GLY A 114 11.85 9.38 4.88
C GLY A 114 10.83 10.42 4.38
N HIS A 115 11.22 11.70 4.34
CA HIS A 115 10.38 12.79 3.81
C HIS A 115 10.04 12.59 2.34
N TYR A 116 11.00 12.19 1.53
CA TYR A 116 10.75 11.90 0.12
C TYR A 116 9.69 10.81 -0.06
N PHE A 117 9.85 9.66 0.61
CA PHE A 117 8.87 8.59 0.51
C PHE A 117 7.50 8.99 1.09
N ALA A 118 7.46 9.78 2.16
CA ALA A 118 6.21 10.33 2.70
C ALA A 118 5.50 11.27 1.71
N TYR A 119 6.26 12.13 1.02
CA TYR A 119 5.73 12.97 -0.05
C TYR A 119 5.16 12.14 -1.21
N ARG A 120 5.89 11.09 -1.64
CA ARG A 120 5.43 10.16 -2.68
C ARG A 120 4.17 9.40 -2.27
N VAL A 121 4.04 9.02 -0.99
CA VAL A 121 2.80 8.45 -0.43
C VAL A 121 1.63 9.40 -0.65
N GLY A 122 1.79 10.68 -0.32
CA GLY A 122 0.73 11.67 -0.52
C GLY A 122 0.33 11.86 -2.00
N MET A 123 1.27 11.72 -2.93
CA MET A 123 0.96 11.73 -4.36
C MET A 123 0.17 10.49 -4.77
N LEU A 124 0.62 9.30 -4.38
CA LEU A 124 -0.04 8.02 -4.69
C LEU A 124 -1.46 7.94 -4.08
N GLU A 125 -1.70 8.52 -2.92
CA GLU A 125 -3.03 8.60 -2.31
C GLU A 125 -3.99 9.45 -3.16
N ARG A 126 -3.53 10.57 -3.70
CA ARG A 126 -4.32 11.42 -4.60
C ARG A 126 -4.63 10.70 -5.91
N ASP A 127 -3.61 10.09 -6.53
CA ASP A 127 -3.76 9.31 -7.76
C ASP A 127 -4.77 8.17 -7.57
N LEU A 128 -4.69 7.45 -6.46
CA LEU A 128 -5.61 6.36 -6.12
C LEU A 128 -7.04 6.88 -5.90
N SER A 129 -7.20 8.03 -5.23
CA SER A 129 -8.50 8.68 -5.03
C SER A 129 -9.12 9.12 -6.36
N ASP A 130 -8.32 9.67 -7.27
CA ASP A 130 -8.77 10.08 -8.59
C ASP A 130 -9.14 8.88 -9.45
N LEU A 131 -8.34 7.81 -9.41
CA LEU A 131 -8.63 6.55 -10.09
C LEU A 131 -9.96 5.95 -9.60
N PHE A 132 -10.18 5.94 -8.29
CA PHE A 132 -11.43 5.47 -7.70
C PHE A 132 -12.63 6.32 -8.14
N ARG A 133 -12.47 7.65 -8.18
CA ARG A 133 -13.51 8.57 -8.63
C ARG A 133 -13.86 8.37 -10.11
N VAL A 134 -12.85 8.17 -10.96
CA VAL A 134 -13.04 7.86 -12.37
C VAL A 134 -13.74 6.51 -12.55
N GLY A 135 -13.29 5.48 -11.82
CA GLY A 135 -13.91 4.16 -11.85
C GLY A 135 -15.38 4.20 -11.47
N TRP A 136 -15.73 4.92 -10.41
CA TRP A 136 -17.12 5.05 -9.94
C TRP A 136 -18.01 5.81 -10.93
N ARG A 137 -17.50 6.89 -11.53
CA ARG A 137 -18.24 7.63 -12.59
C ARG A 137 -18.45 6.76 -13.82
N SER A 138 -17.41 6.04 -14.25
CA SER A 138 -17.52 5.13 -15.40
C SER A 138 -18.51 3.99 -15.13
N LEU A 139 -18.56 3.47 -13.90
CA LEU A 139 -19.53 2.46 -13.49
C LEU A 139 -20.97 3.00 -13.58
N ALA A 140 -21.20 4.22 -13.07
CA ALA A 140 -22.53 4.84 -13.16
C ALA A 140 -23.00 5.02 -14.61
N ILE A 141 -22.10 5.45 -15.51
CA ILE A 141 -22.38 5.56 -16.93
C ILE A 141 -22.65 4.17 -17.54
N GLY A 142 -21.82 3.18 -17.20
CA GLY A 142 -21.99 1.80 -17.68
C GLY A 142 -23.32 1.20 -17.27
N ILE A 143 -23.76 1.41 -16.01
CA ILE A 143 -25.08 0.97 -15.53
C ILE A 143 -26.21 1.66 -16.30
N ALA A 144 -26.09 2.96 -16.58
CA ALA A 144 -27.09 3.68 -17.37
C ALA A 144 -27.17 3.12 -18.78
N VAL A 145 -26.04 2.86 -19.44
CA VAL A 145 -26.00 2.23 -20.79
C VAL A 145 -26.61 0.84 -20.74
N LEU A 146 -26.31 0.03 -19.72
CA LEU A 146 -26.90 -1.29 -19.55
C LEU A 146 -28.43 -1.21 -19.40
N ALA A 147 -28.93 -0.29 -18.56
CA ALA A 147 -30.37 -0.11 -18.38
C ALA A 147 -31.08 0.28 -19.67
N VAL A 148 -30.50 1.19 -20.47
CA VAL A 148 -31.01 1.58 -21.79
C VAL A 148 -30.97 0.39 -22.73
N SER A 149 -29.88 -0.38 -22.77
CA SER A 149 -29.74 -1.56 -23.62
C SER A 149 -30.79 -2.63 -23.29
N VAL A 150 -31.02 -2.88 -21.99
CA VAL A 150 -32.09 -3.81 -21.54
C VAL A 150 -33.47 -3.33 -22.01
N GLY A 151 -33.79 -2.06 -21.78
CA GLY A 151 -35.07 -1.48 -22.20
C GLY A 151 -35.27 -1.56 -23.70
N LEU A 152 -34.25 -1.22 -24.51
CA LEU A 152 -34.28 -1.28 -25.93
C LEU A 152 -34.42 -2.72 -26.49
N SER A 153 -33.64 -3.66 -25.88
CA SER A 153 -33.76 -5.09 -26.22
C SER A 153 -35.17 -5.61 -25.99
N GLN A 154 -35.81 -5.26 -24.87
CA GLN A 154 -37.20 -5.63 -24.59
C GLN A 154 -38.18 -4.99 -25.56
N ALA A 155 -38.01 -3.71 -25.88
CA ALA A 155 -38.85 -3.01 -26.87
C ALA A 155 -38.79 -3.67 -28.24
N VAL A 156 -37.59 -4.06 -28.71
CA VAL A 156 -37.43 -4.77 -29.98
C VAL A 156 -38.14 -6.12 -29.97
N ARG A 157 -38.03 -6.88 -28.90
CA ARG A 157 -38.72 -8.19 -28.76
C ARG A 157 -40.23 -8.07 -28.76
N THR A 158 -40.79 -7.03 -28.13
CA THR A 158 -42.21 -6.83 -28.04
C THR A 158 -42.82 -6.23 -29.32
N ALA A 159 -42.07 -5.35 -30.02
CA ALA A 159 -42.56 -4.70 -31.24
C ALA A 159 -42.50 -5.60 -32.49
N LEU A 160 -41.54 -6.54 -32.53
CA LEU A 160 -41.28 -7.39 -33.70
C LEU A 160 -41.14 -8.87 -33.33
N PRO A 161 -42.16 -9.50 -32.74
CA PRO A 161 -42.04 -10.85 -32.13
C PRO A 161 -41.80 -11.96 -33.17
N GLU A 162 -42.29 -11.81 -34.38
CA GLU A 162 -42.19 -12.85 -35.43
C GLU A 162 -41.02 -12.64 -36.39
N TRP A 163 -40.30 -11.53 -36.24
CA TRP A 163 -39.19 -11.24 -37.16
C TRP A 163 -37.89 -11.84 -36.61
N ALA A 164 -37.39 -12.93 -37.20
CA ALA A 164 -36.19 -13.64 -36.72
C ALA A 164 -34.94 -12.73 -36.53
N PRO A 165 -34.63 -11.72 -37.39
CA PRO A 165 -33.52 -10.83 -37.14
C PRO A 165 -33.69 -9.94 -35.92
N ALA A 166 -34.91 -9.67 -35.45
CA ALA A 166 -35.17 -8.86 -34.27
C ALA A 166 -34.60 -9.51 -33.00
N GLN A 167 -34.64 -10.83 -32.93
CA GLN A 167 -34.04 -11.56 -31.78
C GLN A 167 -32.54 -11.37 -31.74
N LEU A 168 -31.84 -11.54 -32.87
CA LEU A 168 -30.38 -11.32 -32.95
C LEU A 168 -30.03 -9.87 -32.63
N LEU A 169 -30.83 -8.90 -33.09
CA LEU A 169 -30.64 -7.49 -32.78
C LEU A 169 -30.79 -7.21 -31.26
N ALA A 170 -31.83 -7.77 -30.64
CA ALA A 170 -32.08 -7.62 -29.22
C ALA A 170 -30.97 -8.24 -28.39
N GLU A 171 -30.42 -9.39 -28.79
CA GLU A 171 -29.27 -10.02 -28.14
C GLU A 171 -27.98 -9.19 -28.30
N GLY A 172 -27.74 -8.66 -29.51
CA GLY A 172 -26.60 -7.77 -29.76
C GLY A 172 -26.64 -6.50 -28.91
N ILE A 173 -27.80 -5.87 -28.74
CA ILE A 173 -28.00 -4.71 -27.87
C ILE A 173 -27.70 -5.08 -26.40
N MET A 174 -28.16 -6.24 -25.96
CA MET A 174 -27.90 -6.72 -24.60
C MET A 174 -26.40 -6.95 -24.37
N ILE A 175 -25.71 -7.61 -25.30
CA ILE A 175 -24.25 -7.83 -25.22
C ILE A 175 -23.52 -6.50 -25.20
N PHE A 176 -23.91 -5.53 -26.00
CA PHE A 176 -23.31 -4.20 -25.99
C PHE A 176 -23.43 -3.52 -24.62
N GLY A 177 -24.59 -3.60 -23.98
CA GLY A 177 -24.79 -3.10 -22.62
C GLY A 177 -23.86 -3.77 -21.58
N TRP A 178 -23.63 -5.07 -21.71
CA TRP A 178 -22.69 -5.80 -20.86
C TRP A 178 -21.24 -5.36 -21.10
N VAL A 179 -20.81 -5.27 -22.34
CA VAL A 179 -19.44 -4.87 -22.72
C VAL A 179 -19.11 -3.47 -22.21
N ALA A 180 -20.10 -2.54 -22.22
CA ALA A 180 -19.92 -1.19 -21.70
C ALA A 180 -19.51 -1.15 -20.21
N ASN A 181 -19.84 -2.21 -19.43
CA ASN A 181 -19.49 -2.32 -18.02
C ASN A 181 -18.12 -2.98 -17.76
N TRP A 182 -17.45 -3.49 -18.80
CA TRP A 182 -16.16 -4.18 -18.64
C TRP A 182 -15.07 -3.24 -18.10
N ARG A 183 -14.94 -2.06 -18.71
CA ARG A 183 -13.90 -1.10 -18.32
C ARG A 183 -14.03 -0.58 -16.88
N PRO A 184 -15.22 -0.17 -16.39
CA PRO A 184 -15.42 0.16 -14.98
C PRO A 184 -15.05 -0.98 -14.03
N ALA A 185 -15.42 -2.21 -14.36
CA ALA A 185 -15.11 -3.37 -13.55
C ALA A 185 -13.59 -3.60 -13.47
N GLU A 186 -12.89 -3.48 -14.59
CA GLU A 186 -11.43 -3.60 -14.65
C GLU A 186 -10.74 -2.57 -13.73
N ILE A 187 -11.12 -1.29 -13.84
CA ILE A 187 -10.55 -0.22 -13.00
C ILE A 187 -10.76 -0.51 -11.51
N LEU A 188 -11.98 -0.86 -11.13
CA LEU A 188 -12.31 -1.04 -9.71
C LEU A 188 -11.72 -2.32 -9.11
N LEU A 189 -11.63 -3.39 -9.89
CA LEU A 189 -11.15 -4.69 -9.40
C LEU A 189 -9.61 -4.81 -9.46
N TYR A 190 -8.99 -4.32 -10.54
CA TYR A 190 -7.56 -4.55 -10.78
C TYR A 190 -6.71 -3.31 -10.51
N ASP A 191 -7.06 -2.15 -11.11
CA ASP A 191 -6.21 -0.96 -11.04
C ASP A 191 -6.16 -0.40 -9.61
N VAL A 192 -7.31 -0.33 -8.93
CA VAL A 192 -7.39 0.12 -7.53
C VAL A 192 -6.60 -0.81 -6.59
N TRP A 193 -6.67 -2.12 -6.82
CA TRP A 193 -5.96 -3.08 -5.97
C TRP A 193 -4.44 -3.01 -6.18
N ALA A 194 -3.99 -2.89 -7.42
CA ALA A 194 -2.57 -2.68 -7.74
C ALA A 194 -2.05 -1.37 -7.14
N GLY A 195 -2.83 -0.29 -7.23
CA GLY A 195 -2.51 1.00 -6.62
C GLY A 195 -2.38 0.93 -5.10
N ARG A 196 -3.27 0.22 -4.41
CA ARG A 196 -3.18 0.02 -2.95
C ARG A 196 -1.92 -0.72 -2.54
N ARG A 197 -1.55 -1.80 -3.23
CA ARG A 197 -0.30 -2.52 -2.95
C ARG A 197 0.93 -1.62 -3.11
N ARG A 198 0.94 -0.79 -4.14
CA ARG A 198 2.02 0.18 -4.34
C ARG A 198 2.07 1.20 -3.22
N LEU A 199 0.93 1.74 -2.80
CA LEU A 199 0.82 2.69 -1.70
C LEU A 199 1.34 2.10 -0.38
N ASP A 200 0.96 0.86 -0.05
CA ASP A 200 1.41 0.18 1.18
C ASP A 200 2.93 -0.04 1.18
N LEU A 201 3.52 -0.35 0.03
CA LEU A 201 4.97 -0.46 -0.11
C LEU A 201 5.67 0.87 0.18
N TYR A 202 5.18 1.98 -0.40
CA TYR A 202 5.76 3.32 -0.18
C TYR A 202 5.58 3.81 1.25
N ARG A 203 4.47 3.50 1.91
CA ARG A 203 4.27 3.79 3.35
C ARG A 203 5.31 3.07 4.20
N ARG A 204 5.56 1.79 3.94
CA ARG A 204 6.58 1.02 4.64
C ARG A 204 8.00 1.53 4.38
N LEU A 205 8.27 2.06 3.19
CA LEU A 205 9.55 2.72 2.88
C LEU A 205 9.68 4.08 3.57
N ALA A 206 8.59 4.84 3.72
CA ALA A 206 8.59 6.10 4.48
C ALA A 206 8.90 5.87 5.97
N ASP A 207 8.42 4.74 6.54
CA ASP A 207 8.67 4.34 7.92
C ASP A 207 9.99 3.54 8.08
N ALA A 208 10.77 3.37 7.00
CA ALA A 208 11.98 2.57 7.02
C ALA A 208 13.07 3.22 7.87
N ARG A 209 13.77 2.39 8.65
CA ARG A 209 14.94 2.83 9.40
C ARG A 209 16.16 2.96 8.50
N VAL A 210 16.72 4.16 8.40
CA VAL A 210 17.93 4.41 7.62
C VAL A 210 19.17 4.33 8.52
N GLU A 211 20.14 3.51 8.13
CA GLU A 211 21.42 3.34 8.81
C GLU A 211 22.57 3.72 7.87
N LEU A 212 23.52 4.51 8.38
CA LEU A 212 24.71 4.91 7.62
C LEU A 212 25.90 4.05 8.04
N LYS A 213 26.56 3.38 7.12
CA LYS A 213 27.75 2.56 7.37
C LYS A 213 28.94 3.04 6.54
N PRO A 214 30.13 3.11 7.12
CA PRO A 214 31.35 3.40 6.38
C PRO A 214 31.80 2.18 5.56
N PHE A 215 32.45 2.42 4.41
CA PHE A 215 33.24 1.43 3.69
C PHE A 215 34.60 1.96 3.32
#